data_ac42cc4de0d06c01952a2defe0a9d26a
#
_entry.id   ac42cc4de0d06c01952a2defe0a9d26a
#
_cell.length_a   1.000
_cell.length_b   1.000
_cell.length_c   1.000
_cell.angle_alpha   90.00
_cell.angle_beta   90.00
_cell.angle_gamma   90.00
#
_symmetry.space_group_name_H-M   'P 1'
#
loop_
_entity.id
_entity.type
_entity.pdbx_description
1 polymer ?
#
loop_
_entity_poly.entity_id
_entity_poly.type
_entity_poly.pdbx_seq_one_letter_code
_entity_poly.pdbx_strand_id
1 'polypeptide(L)'
;YGEAPISVSGIGPDYVDLTIRRVGRVTGEVFERYEGDSLFMRGPYGNGFDVDDYKDSELVIIAGGTGVSPVRGVAEYFSHHPGEQRGMTMIAGFKSPGDILFQADFKEWEKTMDLFLTVDGAEDGYEGRVGLVTKYIPDLNLKDASSAKAIVVGPPDMMRFSVKGLLERGFLEENIWVSYERKMCCGIGKCGHCRIGDKYVCVDGPVFPYTVGKNLLD
;
A
#
# COMPACT_ATOMS: atom_id res chain seq x y z
N TYR A 1 1.74 27.10 -5.98
CA TYR A 1 2.86 26.16 -5.87
C TYR A 1 2.64 24.88 -6.68
N GLY A 2 1.42 24.46 -6.94
CA GLY A 2 1.06 23.29 -7.71
C GLY A 2 0.23 22.28 -6.91
N GLU A 3 0.07 21.09 -7.47
CA GLU A 3 -0.69 19.98 -6.88
C GLU A 3 0.16 18.72 -6.87
N ALA A 4 -0.08 17.84 -5.92
CA ALA A 4 0.49 16.49 -5.86
C ALA A 4 -0.62 15.50 -5.51
N PRO A 5 -0.68 14.32 -6.16
CA PRO A 5 -1.58 13.25 -5.75
C PRO A 5 -1.05 12.65 -4.44
N ILE A 6 -1.95 12.52 -3.47
CA ILE A 6 -1.65 11.92 -2.16
C ILE A 6 -2.72 10.88 -1.89
N SER A 7 -2.29 9.69 -1.49
CA SER A 7 -3.21 8.61 -1.09
C SER A 7 -3.82 8.93 0.27
N VAL A 8 -5.12 8.62 0.41
CA VAL A 8 -5.76 8.63 1.73
C VAL A 8 -5.14 7.51 2.55
N SER A 9 -4.67 7.84 3.75
CA SER A 9 -4.03 6.90 4.68
C SER A 9 -4.88 6.56 5.90
N GLY A 10 -6.01 7.25 6.08
CA GLY A 10 -6.98 6.95 7.13
C GLY A 10 -8.29 7.68 6.86
N ILE A 11 -9.38 7.12 7.34
CA ILE A 11 -10.73 7.68 7.21
C ILE A 11 -11.41 7.59 8.57
N GLY A 12 -11.79 8.73 9.11
CA GLY A 12 -12.60 8.82 10.31
C GLY A 12 -14.03 9.30 10.00
N PRO A 13 -14.87 9.48 11.02
CA PRO A 13 -16.25 9.91 10.82
C PRO A 13 -16.38 11.28 10.15
N ASP A 14 -15.43 12.17 10.38
CA ASP A 14 -15.43 13.58 9.97
C ASP A 14 -14.08 14.07 9.46
N TYR A 15 -13.13 13.17 9.23
CA TYR A 15 -11.78 13.50 8.74
C TYR A 15 -11.23 12.43 7.79
N VAL A 16 -10.18 12.81 7.06
CA VAL A 16 -9.29 11.90 6.34
C VAL A 16 -7.84 12.20 6.73
N ASP A 17 -7.04 11.15 6.88
CA ASP A 17 -5.60 11.27 7.07
C ASP A 17 -4.90 11.21 5.72
N LEU A 18 -3.91 12.07 5.55
CA LEU A 18 -3.02 12.10 4.40
C LEU A 18 -1.57 11.98 4.88
N THR A 19 -0.84 11.00 4.39
CA THR A 19 0.59 10.84 4.70
C THR A 19 1.42 11.44 3.57
N ILE A 20 2.14 12.51 3.88
CA ILE A 20 2.90 13.29 2.89
C ILE A 20 4.40 13.12 3.16
N ARG A 21 5.13 12.68 2.14
CA ARG A 21 6.59 12.66 2.16
C ARG A 21 7.16 13.90 1.46
N ARG A 22 8.16 14.52 2.09
CA ARG A 22 8.89 15.65 1.47
C ARG A 22 9.82 15.16 0.37
N VAL A 23 9.39 15.28 -0.89
CA VAL A 23 10.17 14.77 -2.05
C VAL A 23 10.30 15.76 -3.20
N GLY A 24 9.55 16.86 -3.21
CA GLY A 24 9.55 17.81 -4.32
C GLY A 24 9.03 19.17 -3.91
N ARG A 25 8.86 20.05 -4.91
CA ARG A 25 8.49 21.44 -4.68
C ARG A 25 7.17 21.58 -3.91
N VAL A 26 6.11 20.90 -4.33
CA VAL A 26 4.79 21.01 -3.70
C VAL A 26 4.83 20.48 -2.26
N THR A 27 5.36 19.27 -2.08
CA THR A 27 5.46 18.68 -0.72
C THR A 27 6.47 19.43 0.14
N GLY A 28 7.53 20.00 -0.42
CA GLY A 28 8.45 20.88 0.30
C GLY A 28 7.75 22.10 0.90
N GLU A 29 6.91 22.78 0.12
CA GLU A 29 6.13 23.93 0.60
C GLU A 29 5.16 23.56 1.73
N VAL A 30 4.56 22.35 1.67
CA VAL A 30 3.68 21.87 2.76
C VAL A 30 4.44 21.85 4.08
N PHE A 31 5.65 21.28 4.09
CA PHE A 31 6.47 21.20 5.32
C PHE A 31 7.04 22.55 5.79
N GLU A 32 7.23 23.50 4.88
CA GLU A 32 7.83 24.82 5.22
C GLU A 32 6.82 25.84 5.68
N ARG A 33 5.54 25.75 5.25
CA ARG A 33 4.58 26.84 5.39
C ARG A 33 3.23 26.46 5.96
N TYR A 34 2.87 25.17 5.99
CA TYR A 34 1.49 24.74 6.27
C TYR A 34 1.36 23.91 7.53
N GLU A 35 2.38 23.87 8.37
CA GLU A 35 2.24 23.24 9.69
C GLU A 35 1.25 24.03 10.55
N GLY A 36 0.15 23.37 10.96
CA GLY A 36 -0.93 24.01 11.70
C GLY A 36 -1.86 24.90 10.86
N ASP A 37 -1.73 24.89 9.53
CA ASP A 37 -2.52 25.68 8.60
C ASP A 37 -3.42 24.79 7.71
N SER A 38 -4.11 25.40 6.76
CA SER A 38 -5.08 24.73 5.88
C SER A 38 -4.51 24.46 4.50
N LEU A 39 -4.82 23.27 3.98
CA LEU A 39 -4.53 22.87 2.61
C LEU A 39 -5.82 22.77 1.79
N PHE A 40 -5.76 23.17 0.53
CA PHE A 40 -6.85 22.93 -0.41
C PHE A 40 -6.69 21.52 -1.02
N MET A 41 -7.77 20.76 -1.01
CA MET A 41 -7.84 19.42 -1.56
C MET A 41 -8.96 19.33 -2.58
N ARG A 42 -8.76 18.54 -3.60
CA ARG A 42 -9.81 18.12 -4.55
C ARG A 42 -9.73 16.62 -4.78
N GLY A 43 -10.87 16.00 -5.01
CA GLY A 43 -11.00 14.54 -5.16
C GLY A 43 -12.26 14.04 -4.44
N PRO A 44 -12.33 12.77 -4.04
CA PRO A 44 -11.33 11.72 -4.33
C PRO A 44 -11.28 11.35 -5.82
N TYR A 45 -10.16 10.79 -6.27
CA TYR A 45 -9.97 10.31 -7.64
C TYR A 45 -9.59 8.85 -7.67
N GLY A 46 -10.06 8.15 -8.69
CA GLY A 46 -9.73 6.75 -8.92
C GLY A 46 -10.47 5.77 -8.02
N ASN A 47 -10.08 4.51 -8.13
CA ASN A 47 -10.65 3.38 -7.41
C ASN A 47 -9.66 2.89 -6.35
N GLY A 48 -10.08 2.86 -5.10
CA GLY A 48 -9.29 2.34 -3.98
C GLY A 48 -9.42 0.82 -3.81
N PHE A 49 -8.94 0.34 -2.67
CA PHE A 49 -9.15 -1.04 -2.24
C PHE A 49 -10.56 -1.19 -1.69
N ASP A 50 -11.37 -2.08 -2.29
CA ASP A 50 -12.67 -2.43 -1.77
C ASP A 50 -12.51 -3.55 -0.74
N VAL A 51 -12.85 -3.30 0.52
CA VAL A 51 -12.70 -4.29 1.59
C VAL A 51 -13.56 -5.53 1.36
N ASP A 52 -14.68 -5.41 0.65
CA ASP A 52 -15.56 -6.53 0.34
C ASP A 52 -14.88 -7.54 -0.59
N ASP A 53 -13.94 -7.11 -1.42
CA ASP A 53 -13.13 -8.00 -2.26
C ASP A 53 -12.27 -8.98 -1.45
N TYR A 54 -11.97 -8.67 -0.18
CA TYR A 54 -11.03 -9.44 0.63
C TYR A 54 -11.69 -10.24 1.76
N LYS A 55 -13.00 -10.07 2.01
CA LYS A 55 -13.74 -10.80 3.02
C LYS A 55 -13.72 -12.31 2.80
N ASP A 56 -13.91 -13.08 3.85
CA ASP A 56 -13.97 -14.55 3.85
C ASP A 56 -12.75 -15.24 3.20
N SER A 57 -11.58 -14.57 3.22
CA SER A 57 -10.33 -15.10 2.64
C SER A 57 -9.15 -14.96 3.62
N GLU A 58 -8.05 -15.65 3.35
CA GLU A 58 -6.75 -15.29 3.92
C GLU A 58 -6.19 -14.11 3.13
N LEU A 59 -5.89 -13.00 3.81
CA LEU A 59 -5.36 -11.78 3.17
C LEU A 59 -3.89 -11.58 3.48
N VAL A 60 -3.08 -11.38 2.45
CA VAL A 60 -1.68 -10.99 2.56
C VAL A 60 -1.49 -9.58 2.03
N ILE A 61 -0.98 -8.67 2.85
CA ILE A 61 -0.59 -7.32 2.43
C ILE A 61 0.93 -7.23 2.41
N ILE A 62 1.51 -6.85 1.27
CA ILE A 62 2.95 -6.56 1.13
C ILE A 62 3.10 -5.09 0.77
N ALA A 63 3.67 -4.31 1.68
CA ALA A 63 3.80 -2.87 1.52
C ALA A 63 5.22 -2.37 1.76
N GLY A 64 5.70 -1.44 0.92
CA GLY A 64 7.04 -0.87 1.04
C GLY A 64 7.06 0.64 1.22
N GLY A 65 7.72 1.12 2.27
CA GLY A 65 7.86 2.53 2.56
C GLY A 65 6.52 3.25 2.69
N THR A 66 6.33 4.31 1.90
CA THR A 66 5.05 5.06 1.85
C THR A 66 3.89 4.25 1.27
N GLY A 67 4.14 3.09 0.65
CA GLY A 67 3.09 2.17 0.19
C GLY A 67 2.24 1.57 1.32
N VAL A 68 2.68 1.69 2.57
CA VAL A 68 1.84 1.36 3.74
C VAL A 68 0.65 2.31 3.87
N SER A 69 0.78 3.57 3.46
CA SER A 69 -0.28 4.59 3.59
C SER A 69 -1.59 4.19 2.88
N PRO A 70 -1.62 3.83 1.58
CA PRO A 70 -2.86 3.48 0.90
C PRO A 70 -3.50 2.17 1.39
N VAL A 71 -2.74 1.27 2.02
CA VAL A 71 -3.28 0.00 2.56
C VAL A 71 -3.61 0.09 4.05
N ARG A 72 -3.26 1.19 4.72
CA ARG A 72 -3.52 1.39 6.13
C ARG A 72 -5.01 1.25 6.47
N GLY A 73 -5.89 1.86 5.66
CA GLY A 73 -7.33 1.76 5.86
C GLY A 73 -7.87 0.32 5.78
N VAL A 74 -7.31 -0.51 4.88
CA VAL A 74 -7.66 -1.94 4.78
C VAL A 74 -7.20 -2.70 6.03
N ALA A 75 -5.95 -2.47 6.45
CA ALA A 75 -5.39 -3.10 7.66
C ALA A 75 -6.19 -2.71 8.91
N GLU A 76 -6.53 -1.43 9.06
CA GLU A 76 -7.34 -0.91 10.16
C GLU A 76 -8.75 -1.50 10.16
N TYR A 77 -9.40 -1.56 9.00
CA TYR A 77 -10.73 -2.17 8.89
C TYR A 77 -10.75 -3.61 9.42
N PHE A 78 -9.87 -4.48 8.92
CA PHE A 78 -9.85 -5.87 9.33
C PHE A 78 -9.28 -6.09 10.74
N SER A 79 -8.46 -5.18 11.24
CA SER A 79 -8.03 -5.17 12.64
C SER A 79 -9.22 -4.99 13.59
N HIS A 80 -10.22 -4.18 13.20
CA HIS A 80 -11.46 -3.98 13.94
C HIS A 80 -12.55 -5.03 13.63
N HIS A 81 -12.42 -5.74 12.50
CA HIS A 81 -13.39 -6.77 12.07
C HIS A 81 -12.70 -8.13 11.80
N PRO A 82 -11.99 -8.69 12.79
CA PRO A 82 -11.19 -9.90 12.57
C PRO A 82 -12.03 -11.14 12.20
N GLY A 83 -13.34 -11.13 12.51
CA GLY A 83 -14.26 -12.20 12.13
C GLY A 83 -14.64 -12.22 10.64
N GLU A 84 -14.31 -11.19 9.88
CA GLU A 84 -14.56 -11.11 8.43
C GLU A 84 -13.40 -11.66 7.59
N GLN A 85 -12.32 -12.12 8.24
CA GLN A 85 -11.15 -12.72 7.63
C GLN A 85 -10.92 -14.14 8.12
N ARG A 86 -10.34 -15.00 7.28
CA ARG A 86 -9.89 -16.34 7.68
C ARG A 86 -8.46 -16.34 8.23
N GLY A 87 -7.76 -15.24 8.07
CA GLY A 87 -6.41 -14.96 8.53
C GLY A 87 -5.86 -13.75 7.79
N MET A 88 -5.01 -12.97 8.43
CA MET A 88 -4.37 -11.81 7.83
C MET A 88 -2.89 -11.78 8.17
N THR A 89 -2.07 -11.53 7.16
CA THR A 89 -0.64 -11.34 7.30
C THR A 89 -0.23 -10.06 6.61
N MET A 90 0.58 -9.24 7.27
CA MET A 90 1.17 -8.04 6.66
C MET A 90 2.69 -8.14 6.68
N ILE A 91 3.32 -7.94 5.52
CA ILE A 91 4.77 -7.73 5.38
C ILE A 91 5.00 -6.26 5.04
N ALA A 92 5.51 -5.49 5.99
CA ALA A 92 5.81 -4.07 5.82
C ALA A 92 7.33 -3.84 5.84
N GLY A 93 7.87 -3.27 4.75
CA GLY A 93 9.30 -3.02 4.60
C GLY A 93 9.64 -1.54 4.54
N PHE A 94 10.73 -1.16 5.20
CA PHE A 94 11.26 0.21 5.23
C PHE A 94 12.78 0.20 4.97
N LYS A 95 13.37 1.35 4.66
CA LYS A 95 14.81 1.41 4.40
C LYS A 95 15.64 1.22 5.67
N SER A 96 15.22 1.86 6.77
CA SER A 96 15.89 1.83 8.06
C SER A 96 14.88 1.89 9.20
N PRO A 97 15.26 1.61 10.46
CA PRO A 97 14.37 1.75 11.61
C PRO A 97 13.77 3.15 11.77
N GLY A 98 14.52 4.20 11.42
CA GLY A 98 14.03 5.58 11.46
C GLY A 98 13.00 5.94 10.40
N ASP A 99 12.86 5.13 9.36
CA ASP A 99 11.88 5.32 8.27
C ASP A 99 10.53 4.64 8.55
N ILE A 100 10.41 3.88 9.64
CA ILE A 100 9.18 3.14 9.97
C ILE A 100 8.06 4.13 10.28
N LEU A 101 7.05 4.14 9.42
CA LEU A 101 5.80 4.88 9.59
C LEU A 101 4.82 4.10 10.48
N PHE A 102 3.85 4.77 11.06
CA PHE A 102 2.70 4.15 11.75
C PHE A 102 3.06 3.14 12.85
N GLN A 103 4.14 3.39 13.60
CA GLN A 103 4.63 2.47 14.63
C GLN A 103 3.58 2.12 15.70
N ALA A 104 2.68 3.06 16.03
CA ALA A 104 1.59 2.81 16.97
C ALA A 104 0.56 1.85 16.38
N ASP A 105 0.21 2.03 15.09
CA ASP A 105 -0.75 1.18 14.42
C ASP A 105 -0.23 -0.26 14.30
N PHE A 106 1.05 -0.45 13.96
CA PHE A 106 1.66 -1.78 13.91
C PHE A 106 1.55 -2.53 15.25
N LYS A 107 1.74 -1.83 16.38
CA LYS A 107 1.59 -2.43 17.72
C LYS A 107 0.16 -2.89 18.02
N GLU A 108 -0.84 -2.18 17.48
CA GLU A 108 -2.23 -2.58 17.61
C GLU A 108 -2.55 -3.74 16.65
N TRP A 109 -2.07 -3.68 15.42
CA TRP A 109 -2.35 -4.71 14.41
C TRP A 109 -1.72 -6.06 14.74
N GLU A 110 -0.56 -6.10 15.40
CA GLU A 110 0.05 -7.35 15.90
C GLU A 110 -0.88 -8.19 16.80
N LYS A 111 -1.94 -7.58 17.36
CA LYS A 111 -2.91 -8.30 18.18
C LYS A 111 -3.93 -9.11 17.37
N THR A 112 -4.10 -8.79 16.09
CA THR A 112 -5.17 -9.32 15.22
C THR A 112 -4.67 -9.93 13.93
N MET A 113 -3.38 -9.70 13.55
CA MET A 113 -2.79 -10.23 12.33
C MET A 113 -1.33 -10.61 12.53
N ASP A 114 -0.82 -11.50 11.68
CA ASP A 114 0.61 -11.82 11.62
C ASP A 114 1.36 -10.66 10.97
N LEU A 115 2.34 -10.07 11.67
CA LEU A 115 3.11 -8.92 11.19
C LEU A 115 4.59 -9.24 10.99
N PHE A 116 5.09 -8.99 9.79
CA PHE A 116 6.51 -9.02 9.43
C PHE A 116 6.96 -7.59 9.14
N LEU A 117 7.34 -6.86 10.19
CA LEU A 117 7.95 -5.54 10.05
C LEU A 117 9.45 -5.71 9.80
N THR A 118 9.94 -5.25 8.64
CA THR A 118 11.35 -5.43 8.24
C THR A 118 11.96 -4.12 7.75
N VAL A 119 13.29 -4.03 7.84
CA VAL A 119 14.08 -2.92 7.28
C VAL A 119 15.15 -3.48 6.35
N ASP A 120 15.50 -2.72 5.29
CA ASP A 120 16.51 -3.15 4.32
C ASP A 120 17.89 -3.24 4.97
N GLY A 121 18.19 -2.33 5.92
CA GLY A 121 19.41 -2.29 6.69
C GLY A 121 19.22 -1.63 8.05
N ALA A 122 20.04 -2.03 9.00
CA ALA A 122 20.06 -1.47 10.35
C ALA A 122 21.48 -1.48 10.91
N GLU A 123 21.74 -0.63 11.90
CA GLU A 123 22.98 -0.62 12.68
C GLU A 123 23.05 -1.83 13.62
N ASP A 124 24.26 -2.12 14.12
CA ASP A 124 24.47 -3.19 15.08
C ASP A 124 23.61 -2.97 16.35
N GLY A 125 22.98 -4.06 16.80
CA GLY A 125 22.10 -4.03 17.97
C GLY A 125 20.61 -3.82 17.65
N TYR A 126 20.20 -3.72 16.37
CA TYR A 126 18.79 -3.72 16.00
C TYR A 126 18.22 -5.13 16.16
N GLU A 127 17.18 -5.28 17.00
CA GLU A 127 16.55 -6.57 17.30
C GLU A 127 15.43 -6.96 16.32
N GLY A 128 15.03 -6.05 15.41
CA GLY A 128 13.97 -6.32 14.42
C GLY A 128 14.45 -7.14 13.23
N ARG A 129 13.53 -7.41 12.30
CA ARG A 129 13.86 -8.13 11.06
C ARG A 129 14.64 -7.26 10.09
N VAL A 130 15.67 -7.82 9.47
CA VAL A 130 16.50 -7.17 8.45
C VAL A 130 16.44 -7.97 7.14
N GLY A 131 16.13 -7.28 6.06
CA GLY A 131 16.05 -7.80 4.71
C GLY A 131 14.86 -7.28 3.94
N LEU A 132 14.86 -7.50 2.63
CA LEU A 132 13.77 -7.09 1.75
C LEU A 132 12.47 -7.87 2.08
N VAL A 133 11.31 -7.26 1.84
CA VAL A 133 9.98 -7.88 2.06
C VAL A 133 9.86 -9.25 1.39
N THR A 134 10.47 -9.41 0.23
CA THR A 134 10.46 -10.65 -0.55
C THR A 134 11.11 -11.85 0.16
N LYS A 135 12.03 -11.59 1.09
CA LYS A 135 12.68 -12.62 1.91
C LYS A 135 11.68 -13.39 2.79
N TYR A 136 10.58 -12.74 3.17
CA TYR A 136 9.60 -13.29 4.11
C TYR A 136 8.36 -13.89 3.41
N ILE A 137 8.24 -13.80 2.09
CA ILE A 137 7.16 -14.45 1.33
C ILE A 137 7.16 -15.99 1.49
N PRO A 138 8.31 -16.67 1.50
CA PRO A 138 8.34 -18.11 1.77
C PRO A 138 7.82 -18.51 3.16
N ASP A 139 7.90 -17.60 4.14
CA ASP A 139 7.51 -17.83 5.53
C ASP A 139 6.01 -17.62 5.78
N LEU A 140 5.23 -17.20 4.75
CA LEU A 140 3.78 -17.05 4.86
C LEU A 140 3.12 -18.37 5.27
N ASN A 141 2.39 -18.33 6.38
CA ASN A 141 1.63 -19.48 6.90
C ASN A 141 0.19 -19.41 6.36
N LEU A 142 -0.06 -20.04 5.22
CA LEU A 142 -1.35 -20.05 4.53
C LEU A 142 -1.93 -21.45 4.50
N LYS A 143 -3.23 -21.58 4.69
CA LYS A 143 -3.95 -22.87 4.54
C LYS A 143 -4.03 -23.27 3.08
N ASP A 144 -4.34 -22.31 2.21
CA ASP A 144 -4.44 -22.51 0.77
C ASP A 144 -4.10 -21.23 0.00
N ALA A 145 -2.91 -21.17 -0.58
CA ALA A 145 -2.44 -20.02 -1.33
C ALA A 145 -3.27 -19.74 -2.58
N SER A 146 -3.92 -20.74 -3.17
CA SER A 146 -4.73 -20.56 -4.38
C SER A 146 -6.03 -19.80 -4.13
N SER A 147 -6.56 -19.88 -2.91
CA SER A 147 -7.75 -19.13 -2.48
C SER A 147 -7.42 -17.86 -1.68
N ALA A 148 -6.17 -17.70 -1.26
CA ALA A 148 -5.71 -16.51 -0.56
C ALA A 148 -5.66 -15.30 -1.49
N LYS A 149 -5.87 -14.12 -0.92
CA LYS A 149 -5.83 -12.84 -1.63
C LYS A 149 -4.63 -12.02 -1.21
N ALA A 150 -4.08 -11.22 -2.13
CA ALA A 150 -2.91 -10.41 -1.84
C ALA A 150 -3.05 -8.97 -2.35
N ILE A 151 -2.54 -8.04 -1.57
CA ILE A 151 -2.37 -6.63 -1.93
C ILE A 151 -0.88 -6.32 -1.93
N VAL A 152 -0.36 -5.75 -3.01
CA VAL A 152 1.06 -5.39 -3.13
C VAL A 152 1.19 -3.92 -3.51
N VAL A 153 1.82 -3.11 -2.64
CA VAL A 153 1.99 -1.66 -2.83
C VAL A 153 3.39 -1.22 -2.44
N GLY A 154 4.06 -0.53 -3.33
CA GLY A 154 5.39 0.01 -3.06
C GLY A 154 6.20 0.31 -4.32
N PRO A 155 7.53 0.42 -4.22
CA PRO A 155 8.40 0.64 -5.37
C PRO A 155 8.21 -0.43 -6.46
N PRO A 156 8.34 -0.07 -7.76
CA PRO A 156 8.08 -0.98 -8.87
C PRO A 156 8.81 -2.32 -8.79
N ASP A 157 10.12 -2.32 -8.48
CA ASP A 157 10.89 -3.55 -8.34
C ASP A 157 10.42 -4.41 -7.16
N MET A 158 10.08 -3.78 -6.02
CA MET A 158 9.52 -4.50 -4.89
C MET A 158 8.20 -5.19 -5.28
N MET A 159 7.29 -4.48 -5.94
CA MET A 159 6.02 -5.05 -6.39
C MET A 159 6.25 -6.22 -7.36
N ARG A 160 7.12 -6.04 -8.36
CA ARG A 160 7.45 -7.07 -9.34
C ARG A 160 7.96 -8.37 -8.69
N PHE A 161 8.94 -8.25 -7.78
CA PHE A 161 9.50 -9.42 -7.11
C PHE A 161 8.56 -10.02 -6.07
N SER A 162 7.75 -9.19 -5.39
CA SER A 162 6.73 -9.69 -4.46
C SER A 162 5.65 -10.49 -5.16
N VAL A 163 5.12 -9.98 -6.28
CA VAL A 163 4.13 -10.72 -7.08
C VAL A 163 4.73 -12.02 -7.60
N LYS A 164 5.98 -12.00 -8.12
CA LYS A 164 6.65 -13.22 -8.55
C LYS A 164 6.71 -14.25 -7.41
N GLY A 165 7.13 -13.84 -6.21
CA GLY A 165 7.20 -14.73 -5.04
C GLY A 165 5.82 -15.27 -4.63
N LEU A 166 4.76 -14.45 -4.71
CA LEU A 166 3.39 -14.91 -4.43
C LEU A 166 2.91 -15.95 -5.44
N LEU A 167 3.16 -15.74 -6.74
CA LEU A 167 2.82 -16.71 -7.79
C LEU A 167 3.60 -18.03 -7.60
N GLU A 168 4.89 -17.98 -7.22
CA GLU A 168 5.68 -19.17 -6.89
C GLU A 168 5.17 -19.89 -5.65
N ARG A 169 4.47 -19.18 -4.73
CA ARG A 169 3.76 -19.75 -3.56
C ARG A 169 2.39 -20.34 -3.90
N GLY A 170 1.90 -20.17 -5.14
CA GLY A 170 0.64 -20.72 -5.60
C GLY A 170 -0.55 -19.77 -5.60
N PHE A 171 -0.34 -18.46 -5.34
CA PHE A 171 -1.39 -17.46 -5.53
C PHE A 171 -1.84 -17.42 -6.99
N LEU A 172 -3.12 -17.20 -7.22
CA LEU A 172 -3.66 -16.96 -8.55
C LEU A 172 -3.55 -15.48 -8.91
N GLU A 173 -3.30 -15.15 -10.17
CA GLU A 173 -3.17 -13.77 -10.63
C GLU A 173 -4.42 -12.92 -10.35
N GLU A 174 -5.61 -13.51 -10.47
CA GLU A 174 -6.88 -12.85 -10.19
C GLU A 174 -7.10 -12.52 -8.71
N ASN A 175 -6.32 -13.14 -7.82
CA ASN A 175 -6.36 -12.92 -6.37
C ASN A 175 -5.25 -11.96 -5.89
N ILE A 176 -4.57 -11.28 -6.79
CA ILE A 176 -3.53 -10.28 -6.46
C ILE A 176 -3.98 -8.90 -6.94
N TRP A 177 -3.89 -7.90 -6.07
CA TRP A 177 -4.11 -6.49 -6.37
C TRP A 177 -2.82 -5.71 -6.23
N VAL A 178 -2.59 -4.77 -7.16
CA VAL A 178 -1.44 -3.88 -7.18
C VAL A 178 -1.90 -2.42 -7.26
N SER A 179 -1.12 -1.50 -6.72
CA SER A 179 -1.42 -0.07 -6.80
C SER A 179 -0.30 0.67 -7.52
N TYR A 180 -0.65 1.41 -8.57
CA TYR A 180 0.28 2.19 -9.36
C TYR A 180 0.13 3.68 -9.13
N GLU A 181 1.24 4.37 -8.99
CA GLU A 181 1.29 5.82 -8.84
C GLU A 181 1.69 6.49 -10.15
N ARG A 182 1.01 7.57 -10.50
CA ARG A 182 1.36 8.44 -11.62
C ARG A 182 1.06 9.90 -11.26
N LYS A 183 1.80 10.81 -11.91
CA LYS A 183 1.51 12.23 -11.82
C LYS A 183 0.09 12.50 -12.33
N MET A 184 -0.76 13.06 -11.48
CA MET A 184 -2.11 13.47 -11.83
C MET A 184 -2.17 14.99 -12.04
N CYS A 185 -2.92 15.42 -13.07
CA CYS A 185 -3.19 16.84 -13.31
C CYS A 185 -4.70 17.10 -13.34
N CYS A 186 -5.47 16.49 -14.25
CA CYS A 186 -6.90 16.76 -14.34
C CYS A 186 -7.76 15.97 -13.35
N GLY A 187 -7.40 14.72 -13.02
CA GLY A 187 -8.16 13.81 -12.16
C GLY A 187 -9.40 13.19 -12.82
N ILE A 188 -9.64 13.40 -14.11
CA ILE A 188 -10.88 13.05 -14.83
C ILE A 188 -10.63 12.32 -16.17
N GLY A 189 -9.47 11.68 -16.34
CA GLY A 189 -9.16 10.86 -17.52
C GLY A 189 -8.96 11.62 -18.84
N LYS A 190 -8.66 12.94 -18.82
CA LYS A 190 -8.59 13.75 -20.04
C LYS A 190 -7.19 14.15 -20.48
N CYS A 191 -6.29 14.50 -19.55
CA CYS A 191 -5.01 15.11 -19.90
C CYS A 191 -3.90 14.15 -20.25
N GLY A 192 -4.04 12.85 -19.97
CA GLY A 192 -3.04 11.83 -20.30
C GLY A 192 -1.87 11.71 -19.31
N HIS A 193 -1.66 12.64 -18.36
CA HIS A 193 -0.49 12.63 -17.48
C HIS A 193 -0.38 11.39 -16.58
N CYS A 194 -1.52 10.81 -16.18
CA CYS A 194 -1.56 9.62 -15.34
C CYS A 194 -1.78 8.32 -16.15
N ARG A 195 -1.66 8.38 -17.47
CA ARG A 195 -1.90 7.23 -18.34
C ARG A 195 -0.77 6.21 -18.23
N ILE A 196 -1.14 4.93 -18.13
CA ILE A 196 -0.27 3.77 -18.26
C ILE A 196 -0.92 2.84 -19.28
N GLY A 197 -0.25 2.58 -20.41
CA GLY A 197 -0.86 1.81 -21.50
C GLY A 197 -2.18 2.46 -21.97
N ASP A 198 -3.29 1.76 -21.85
CA ASP A 198 -4.64 2.23 -22.18
C ASP A 198 -5.43 2.73 -20.96
N LYS A 199 -4.89 2.69 -19.75
CA LYS A 199 -5.55 3.03 -18.49
C LYS A 199 -5.16 4.41 -17.97
N TYR A 200 -6.10 5.08 -17.33
CA TYR A 200 -5.89 6.33 -16.60
C TYR A 200 -5.94 6.05 -15.09
N VAL A 201 -4.83 6.21 -14.39
CA VAL A 201 -4.74 5.95 -12.93
C VAL A 201 -5.78 6.76 -12.15
N CYS A 202 -6.11 7.96 -12.58
CA CYS A 202 -7.11 8.81 -11.91
C CYS A 202 -8.58 8.40 -12.10
N VAL A 203 -8.87 7.42 -12.98
CA VAL A 203 -10.24 6.95 -13.28
C VAL A 203 -10.33 5.43 -13.15
N ASP A 204 -9.38 4.70 -13.79
CA ASP A 204 -9.39 3.24 -13.84
C ASP A 204 -8.67 2.60 -12.63
N GLY A 205 -7.70 3.33 -12.03
CA GLY A 205 -6.87 2.94 -10.90
C GLY A 205 -7.05 3.89 -9.71
N PRO A 206 -6.08 4.00 -8.82
CA PRO A 206 -4.71 3.42 -8.81
C PRO A 206 -4.64 1.91 -8.56
N VAL A 207 -5.68 1.30 -7.99
CA VAL A 207 -5.73 -0.12 -7.67
C VAL A 207 -6.22 -0.91 -8.87
N PHE A 208 -5.48 -1.96 -9.21
CA PHE A 208 -5.81 -2.87 -10.31
C PHE A 208 -5.65 -4.33 -9.87
N PRO A 209 -6.55 -5.25 -10.30
CA PRO A 209 -6.24 -6.68 -10.29
C PRO A 209 -4.97 -6.93 -11.10
N TYR A 210 -4.11 -7.82 -10.64
CA TYR A 210 -2.82 -8.09 -11.31
C TYR A 210 -2.99 -8.62 -12.73
N THR A 211 -4.09 -9.29 -13.03
CA THR A 211 -4.45 -9.70 -14.41
C THR A 211 -4.50 -8.53 -15.40
N VAL A 212 -4.85 -7.32 -14.92
CA VAL A 212 -4.78 -6.06 -15.66
C VAL A 212 -3.42 -5.39 -15.44
N GLY A 213 -3.00 -5.28 -14.19
CA GLY A 213 -1.80 -4.55 -13.77
C GLY A 213 -0.52 -5.05 -14.40
N LYS A 214 -0.36 -6.36 -14.63
CA LYS A 214 0.84 -6.94 -15.27
C LYS A 214 1.12 -6.40 -16.68
N ASN A 215 0.11 -5.88 -17.35
CA ASN A 215 0.23 -5.29 -18.70
C ASN A 215 0.45 -3.76 -18.66
N LEU A 216 0.46 -3.16 -17.46
CA LEU A 216 0.61 -1.72 -17.27
C LEU A 216 2.03 -1.32 -16.83
N LEU A 217 2.95 -2.26 -16.78
CA LEU A 217 4.35 -1.99 -16.47
C LEU A 217 5.00 -1.30 -17.68
N ASP A 218 5.67 -0.16 -17.44
CA ASP A 218 6.52 0.53 -18.41
C ASP A 218 7.86 -0.19 -18.54
#